data_52d3eeb178f84dd6920570e75225bc2b
#
_entry.id   52d3eeb178f84dd6920570e75225bc2b
#
_cell.length_a   1.000
_cell.length_b   1.000
_cell.length_c   1.000
_cell.angle_alpha   90.00
_cell.angle_beta   90.00
_cell.angle_gamma   90.00
#
_symmetry.space_group_name_H-M   'P 1'
#
loop_
_entity.id
_entity.type
_entity.pdbx_description
1 polymer ?
#
loop_
_entity_poly.entity_id
_entity_poly.type
_entity_poly.pdbx_seq_one_letter_code
_entity_poly.pdbx_strand_id
1 'polypeptide(L)'
;MSREKVYNFSAGPSMMPESVLNKAGSEISDYMGSGMSVMEMSHRSSLFGEIFAETKRKLRDALNVPDSHEILFLQGGATLQFAAIPLNLMGSGKCADYAVTGNFSGLAAKEAEKYGSVHIACDSSDRGHSYIPSELSLSAASSYFYYCANNTIYGTEWQSVPDTKGKTIVCDMSSDILSKPVDVSKFGLIYAGAQKNMAPAGLTVVIVDKALAGRQMDICPSV
;
A
#
# COMPACT_ATOMS: atom_id res chain seq x y z
N MET A 1 -9.96 -33.02 -9.62
CA MET A 1 -8.58 -33.20 -10.10
C MET A 1 -7.65 -32.75 -8.99
N SER A 2 -6.75 -33.60 -8.51
CA SER A 2 -5.75 -33.17 -7.54
C SER A 2 -4.78 -32.24 -8.24
N ARG A 3 -4.60 -31.04 -7.69
CA ARG A 3 -3.58 -30.10 -8.13
C ARG A 3 -2.21 -30.75 -7.86
N GLU A 4 -1.38 -30.95 -8.88
CA GLU A 4 0.00 -31.35 -8.66
C GLU A 4 0.65 -30.36 -7.70
N LYS A 5 1.39 -30.89 -6.72
CA LYS A 5 2.01 -30.04 -5.68
C LYS A 5 3.15 -29.26 -6.30
N VAL A 6 2.88 -28.02 -6.70
CA VAL A 6 3.88 -27.05 -7.11
C VAL A 6 4.23 -26.18 -5.91
N TYR A 7 5.51 -26.08 -5.59
CA TYR A 7 6.01 -25.16 -4.59
C TYR A 7 6.27 -23.80 -5.26
N ASN A 8 5.33 -22.86 -5.07
CA ASN A 8 5.45 -21.50 -5.62
C ASN A 8 6.07 -20.57 -4.58
N PHE A 9 7.30 -20.11 -4.83
CA PHE A 9 8.02 -19.14 -4.02
C PHE A 9 8.07 -17.75 -4.63
N SER A 10 7.19 -17.43 -5.58
CA SER A 10 7.10 -16.09 -6.17
C SER A 10 6.71 -15.06 -5.11
N ALA A 11 7.42 -13.93 -5.12
CA ALA A 11 7.16 -12.84 -4.18
C ALA A 11 5.81 -12.15 -4.42
N GLY A 12 5.31 -12.17 -5.67
CA GLY A 12 4.02 -11.61 -6.06
C GLY A 12 3.78 -11.66 -7.57
N PRO A 13 2.61 -12.18 -8.03
CA PRO A 13 1.55 -12.83 -7.24
C PRO A 13 2.04 -14.06 -6.48
N SER A 14 1.78 -14.07 -5.17
CA SER A 14 2.25 -15.13 -4.28
C SER A 14 1.26 -16.29 -4.20
N MET A 15 1.70 -17.39 -3.61
CA MET A 15 0.86 -18.56 -3.38
C MET A 15 -0.24 -18.24 -2.38
N MET A 16 -1.48 -18.57 -2.73
CA MET A 16 -2.64 -18.42 -1.86
C MET A 16 -2.95 -19.73 -1.11
N PRO A 17 -3.50 -19.67 0.11
CA PRO A 17 -3.99 -20.84 0.82
C PRO A 17 -5.02 -21.60 0.00
N GLU A 18 -4.93 -22.93 -0.03
CA GLU A 18 -5.84 -23.79 -0.78
C GLU A 18 -7.30 -23.63 -0.34
N SER A 19 -7.54 -23.44 0.96
CA SER A 19 -8.88 -23.18 1.50
C SER A 19 -9.52 -21.92 0.94
N VAL A 20 -8.73 -20.87 0.70
CA VAL A 20 -9.19 -19.61 0.10
C VAL A 20 -9.53 -19.82 -1.37
N LEU A 21 -8.67 -20.53 -2.11
CA LEU A 21 -8.91 -20.85 -3.53
C LEU A 21 -10.15 -21.70 -3.71
N ASN A 22 -10.35 -22.73 -2.87
CA ASN A 22 -11.52 -23.58 -2.91
C ASN A 22 -12.79 -22.80 -2.59
N LYS A 23 -12.77 -21.93 -1.59
CA LYS A 23 -13.90 -21.07 -1.28
C LYS A 23 -14.23 -20.14 -2.46
N ALA A 24 -13.25 -19.43 -3.00
CA ALA A 24 -13.44 -18.56 -4.16
C ALA A 24 -14.00 -19.34 -5.36
N GLY A 25 -13.46 -20.54 -5.63
CA GLY A 25 -13.94 -21.39 -6.71
C GLY A 25 -15.38 -21.88 -6.54
N SER A 26 -15.81 -22.17 -5.30
CA SER A 26 -17.19 -22.60 -5.03
C SER A 26 -18.21 -21.46 -5.11
N GLU A 27 -17.77 -20.21 -4.89
CA GLU A 27 -18.62 -19.02 -4.91
C GLU A 27 -18.58 -18.26 -6.24
N ILE A 28 -17.75 -18.68 -7.20
CA ILE A 28 -17.52 -17.92 -8.43
C ILE A 28 -18.74 -17.88 -9.37
N SER A 29 -19.55 -18.91 -9.37
CA SER A 29 -20.76 -19.00 -10.22
C SER A 29 -22.03 -18.56 -9.50
N ASP A 30 -22.06 -18.72 -8.18
CA ASP A 30 -23.23 -18.40 -7.35
C ASP A 30 -22.77 -18.05 -5.93
N TYR A 31 -22.68 -16.76 -5.63
CA TYR A 31 -22.28 -16.30 -4.33
C TYR A 31 -23.38 -16.53 -3.29
N MET A 32 -23.14 -17.48 -2.39
CA MET A 32 -24.03 -17.80 -1.26
C MET A 32 -25.52 -18.05 -1.63
N GLY A 33 -25.78 -18.63 -2.80
CA GLY A 33 -27.14 -18.90 -3.28
C GLY A 33 -27.90 -17.69 -3.79
N SER A 34 -27.20 -16.62 -4.13
CA SER A 34 -27.79 -15.37 -4.66
C SER A 34 -28.27 -15.48 -6.12
N GLY A 35 -27.89 -16.56 -6.82
CA GLY A 35 -28.10 -16.71 -8.26
C GLY A 35 -27.16 -15.86 -9.11
N MET A 36 -26.12 -15.27 -8.52
CA MET A 36 -25.20 -14.34 -9.18
C MET A 36 -23.76 -14.59 -8.75
N SER A 37 -22.83 -14.47 -9.71
CA SER A 37 -21.40 -14.36 -9.41
C SER A 37 -21.05 -13.00 -8.79
N VAL A 38 -20.05 -12.94 -7.90
CA VAL A 38 -19.50 -11.67 -7.43
C VAL A 38 -19.02 -10.79 -8.60
N MET A 39 -18.55 -11.41 -9.69
CA MET A 39 -18.10 -10.70 -10.90
C MET A 39 -19.22 -9.98 -11.66
N GLU A 40 -20.49 -10.39 -11.45
CA GLU A 40 -21.67 -9.82 -12.09
C GLU A 40 -22.39 -8.79 -11.19
N MET A 41 -21.99 -8.68 -9.92
CA MET A 41 -22.64 -7.79 -8.96
C MET A 41 -22.30 -6.33 -9.23
N SER A 42 -23.33 -5.49 -9.24
CA SER A 42 -23.09 -4.04 -9.18
C SER A 42 -22.46 -3.66 -7.83
N HIS A 43 -21.44 -2.81 -7.86
CA HIS A 43 -20.86 -2.24 -6.64
C HIS A 43 -21.87 -1.42 -5.80
N ARG A 44 -23.04 -1.11 -6.36
CA ARG A 44 -24.15 -0.41 -5.69
C ARG A 44 -25.21 -1.35 -5.10
N SER A 45 -25.09 -2.66 -5.34
CA SER A 45 -26.02 -3.64 -4.75
C SER A 45 -25.77 -3.81 -3.25
N SER A 46 -26.83 -4.13 -2.50
CA SER A 46 -26.71 -4.42 -1.07
C SER A 46 -25.75 -5.57 -0.78
N LEU A 47 -25.85 -6.63 -1.59
CA LEU A 47 -25.02 -7.83 -1.42
C LEU A 47 -23.54 -7.54 -1.59
N PHE A 48 -23.15 -6.74 -2.61
CA PHE A 48 -21.76 -6.29 -2.75
C PHE A 48 -21.36 -5.35 -1.60
N GLY A 49 -22.28 -4.49 -1.15
CA GLY A 49 -22.07 -3.63 0.00
C GLY A 49 -21.74 -4.41 1.29
N GLU A 50 -22.36 -5.56 1.51
CA GLU A 50 -22.06 -6.46 2.62
C GLU A 50 -20.66 -7.05 2.52
N ILE A 51 -20.27 -7.56 1.33
CA ILE A 51 -18.92 -8.07 1.06
C ILE A 51 -17.87 -6.98 1.35
N PHE A 52 -18.12 -5.77 0.84
CA PHE A 52 -17.23 -4.63 1.02
C PHE A 52 -17.09 -4.23 2.48
N ALA A 53 -18.19 -4.10 3.20
CA ALA A 53 -18.22 -3.73 4.62
C ALA A 53 -17.54 -4.78 5.49
N GLU A 54 -17.79 -6.07 5.23
CA GLU A 54 -17.13 -7.15 5.96
C GLU A 54 -15.63 -7.19 5.71
N THR A 55 -15.19 -7.02 4.46
CA THR A 55 -13.77 -6.98 4.09
C THR A 55 -13.07 -5.81 4.81
N LYS A 56 -13.67 -4.63 4.78
CA LYS A 56 -13.16 -3.43 5.44
C LYS A 56 -13.05 -3.62 6.95
N ARG A 57 -14.09 -4.18 7.57
CA ARG A 57 -14.11 -4.47 9.01
C ARG A 57 -13.00 -5.46 9.38
N LYS A 58 -12.88 -6.59 8.68
CA LYS A 58 -11.85 -7.60 8.93
C LYS A 58 -10.44 -7.03 8.81
N LEU A 59 -10.19 -6.18 7.82
CA LEU A 59 -8.88 -5.54 7.65
C LEU A 59 -8.60 -4.53 8.77
N ARG A 60 -9.63 -3.77 9.17
CA ARG A 60 -9.55 -2.85 10.32
C ARG A 60 -9.19 -3.58 11.61
N ASP A 61 -9.87 -4.70 11.87
CA ASP A 61 -9.64 -5.52 13.06
C ASP A 61 -8.23 -6.14 13.04
N ALA A 62 -7.81 -6.69 11.89
CA ALA A 62 -6.52 -7.37 11.75
C ALA A 62 -5.30 -6.44 11.93
N LEU A 63 -5.42 -5.18 11.53
CA LEU A 63 -4.37 -4.17 11.63
C LEU A 63 -4.57 -3.17 12.78
N ASN A 64 -5.65 -3.32 13.58
CA ASN A 64 -6.04 -2.34 14.60
C ASN A 64 -6.09 -0.90 14.06
N VAL A 65 -6.68 -0.73 12.86
CA VAL A 65 -6.76 0.59 12.21
C VAL A 65 -7.64 1.52 13.04
N PRO A 66 -7.13 2.67 13.53
CA PRO A 66 -7.90 3.58 14.35
C PRO A 66 -9.01 4.29 13.55
N ASP A 67 -10.01 4.82 14.24
CA ASP A 67 -11.14 5.54 13.63
C ASP A 67 -10.72 6.82 12.90
N SER A 68 -9.56 7.37 13.24
CA SER A 68 -8.96 8.50 12.52
C SER A 68 -8.57 8.15 11.08
N HIS A 69 -8.42 6.87 10.76
CA HIS A 69 -7.99 6.41 9.43
C HIS A 69 -9.12 5.77 8.64
N GLU A 70 -9.08 6.01 7.35
CA GLU A 70 -9.97 5.39 6.36
C GLU A 70 -9.24 4.30 5.60
N ILE A 71 -9.97 3.23 5.22
CA ILE A 71 -9.47 2.14 4.38
C ILE A 71 -10.11 2.26 3.00
N LEU A 72 -9.29 2.36 1.97
CA LEU A 72 -9.71 2.46 0.58
C LEU A 72 -9.23 1.23 -0.19
N PHE A 73 -10.07 0.75 -1.09
CA PHE A 73 -9.76 -0.31 -2.04
C PHE A 73 -9.72 0.28 -3.45
N LEU A 74 -8.54 0.31 -4.06
CA LEU A 74 -8.27 1.03 -5.29
C LEU A 74 -7.76 0.10 -6.39
N GLN A 75 -7.88 0.52 -7.63
CA GLN A 75 -7.23 -0.09 -8.80
C GLN A 75 -5.85 0.55 -9.04
N GLY A 76 -5.14 0.07 -10.06
CA GLY A 76 -3.90 0.65 -10.56
C GLY A 76 -2.62 0.12 -9.92
N GLY A 77 -2.76 -0.82 -8.97
CA GLY A 77 -1.63 -1.40 -8.26
C GLY A 77 -0.89 -0.40 -7.38
N ALA A 78 0.13 -0.89 -6.67
CA ALA A 78 1.01 -0.04 -5.86
C ALA A 78 1.71 1.04 -6.71
N THR A 79 1.97 0.77 -7.98
CA THR A 79 2.65 1.70 -8.89
C THR A 79 1.86 3.00 -9.11
N LEU A 80 0.51 2.93 -9.17
CA LEU A 80 -0.28 4.14 -9.29
C LEU A 80 -0.16 5.05 -8.06
N GLN A 81 0.16 4.48 -6.89
CA GLN A 81 0.35 5.27 -5.68
C GLN A 81 1.58 6.18 -5.75
N PHE A 82 2.57 5.86 -6.60
CA PHE A 82 3.73 6.74 -6.82
C PHE A 82 3.32 8.10 -7.37
N ALA A 83 2.25 8.16 -8.17
CA ALA A 83 1.67 9.40 -8.69
C ALA A 83 0.57 9.95 -7.76
N ALA A 84 -0.32 9.09 -7.26
CA ALA A 84 -1.47 9.52 -6.45
C ALA A 84 -1.04 10.20 -5.15
N ILE A 85 0.01 9.71 -4.50
CA ILE A 85 0.51 10.27 -3.24
C ILE A 85 1.01 11.71 -3.41
N PRO A 86 1.97 12.02 -4.30
CA PRO A 86 2.40 13.40 -4.48
C PRO A 86 1.27 14.32 -4.95
N LEU A 87 0.37 13.88 -5.84
CA LEU A 87 -0.80 14.64 -6.25
C LEU A 87 -1.72 15.04 -5.09
N ASN A 88 -1.84 14.18 -4.09
CA ASN A 88 -2.74 14.42 -2.96
C ASN A 88 -2.06 15.05 -1.75
N LEU A 89 -0.76 14.81 -1.53
CA LEU A 89 -0.11 15.14 -0.26
C LEU A 89 1.07 16.12 -0.38
N MET A 90 1.70 16.26 -1.55
CA MET A 90 2.90 17.10 -1.67
C MET A 90 2.55 18.58 -1.58
N GLY A 91 1.46 19.01 -2.21
CA GLY A 91 1.06 20.41 -2.31
C GLY A 91 1.88 21.18 -3.36
N SER A 92 1.29 22.25 -3.91
CA SER A 92 1.91 23.05 -4.97
C SER A 92 3.17 23.77 -4.49
N GLY A 93 4.25 23.65 -5.23
CA GLY A 93 5.54 24.28 -4.96
C GLY A 93 6.28 23.77 -3.74
N LYS A 94 5.86 22.60 -3.23
CA LYS A 94 6.45 21.98 -2.04
C LYS A 94 7.38 20.82 -2.39
N CYS A 95 7.92 20.21 -1.36
CA CYS A 95 8.91 19.14 -1.41
C CYS A 95 8.40 17.94 -0.62
N ALA A 96 8.91 16.74 -0.93
CA ALA A 96 8.75 15.55 -0.11
C ALA A 96 10.08 14.84 0.10
N ASP A 97 10.25 14.24 1.28
CA ASP A 97 11.43 13.44 1.63
C ASP A 97 11.22 11.98 1.23
N TYR A 98 12.21 11.38 0.59
CA TYR A 98 12.18 9.97 0.18
C TYR A 98 13.39 9.22 0.72
N ALA A 99 13.16 8.03 1.29
CA ALA A 99 14.19 7.06 1.58
C ALA A 99 14.33 6.09 0.38
N VAL A 100 15.44 6.18 -0.33
CA VAL A 100 15.74 5.32 -1.49
C VAL A 100 16.55 4.12 -1.01
N THR A 101 15.85 3.06 -0.60
CA THR A 101 16.46 1.84 -0.07
C THR A 101 16.24 0.62 -0.96
N GLY A 102 15.74 0.84 -2.18
CA GLY A 102 15.50 -0.21 -3.15
C GLY A 102 14.89 0.32 -4.44
N ASN A 103 14.63 -0.59 -5.38
CA ASN A 103 14.11 -0.25 -6.70
C ASN A 103 12.77 0.50 -6.64
N PHE A 104 11.82 0.01 -5.83
CA PHE A 104 10.48 0.61 -5.80
C PHE A 104 10.46 1.99 -5.15
N SER A 105 11.25 2.20 -4.10
CA SER A 105 11.39 3.53 -3.49
C SER A 105 12.08 4.52 -4.45
N GLY A 106 13.06 4.07 -5.23
CA GLY A 106 13.67 4.88 -6.28
C GLY A 106 12.68 5.27 -7.39
N LEU A 107 11.85 4.31 -7.85
CA LEU A 107 10.80 4.60 -8.83
C LEU A 107 9.75 5.57 -8.29
N ALA A 108 9.37 5.43 -7.02
CA ALA A 108 8.42 6.33 -6.37
C ALA A 108 8.99 7.76 -6.26
N ALA A 109 10.26 7.91 -5.87
CA ALA A 109 10.94 9.21 -5.83
C ALA A 109 10.98 9.87 -7.21
N LYS A 110 11.38 9.11 -8.25
CA LYS A 110 11.43 9.58 -9.63
C LYS A 110 10.06 9.98 -10.18
N GLU A 111 9.00 9.26 -9.83
CA GLU A 111 7.64 9.65 -10.23
C GLU A 111 7.21 10.94 -9.54
N ALA A 112 7.52 11.09 -8.25
CA ALA A 112 7.17 12.28 -7.47
C ALA A 112 7.84 13.57 -7.97
N GLU A 113 9.01 13.49 -8.60
CA GLU A 113 9.70 14.64 -9.24
C GLU A 113 8.87 15.33 -10.33
N LYS A 114 7.88 14.65 -10.90
CA LYS A 114 6.96 15.22 -11.88
C LYS A 114 5.96 16.21 -11.26
N TYR A 115 5.77 16.14 -9.95
CA TYR A 115 4.75 16.89 -9.23
C TYR A 115 5.33 17.97 -8.30
N GLY A 116 6.62 17.87 -7.97
CA GLY A 116 7.30 18.83 -7.10
C GLY A 116 8.74 18.43 -6.81
N SER A 117 9.37 19.09 -5.86
CA SER A 117 10.75 18.78 -5.49
C SER A 117 10.82 17.53 -4.64
N VAL A 118 11.80 16.68 -4.92
CA VAL A 118 12.09 15.49 -4.11
C VAL A 118 13.44 15.69 -3.42
N HIS A 119 13.47 15.49 -2.12
CA HIS A 119 14.69 15.46 -1.32
C HIS A 119 14.94 14.00 -0.90
N ILE A 120 16.13 13.49 -1.20
CA ILE A 120 16.53 12.14 -0.81
C ILE A 120 17.04 12.19 0.63
N ALA A 121 16.21 11.73 1.55
CA ALA A 121 16.52 11.73 2.98
C ALA A 121 17.58 10.69 3.36
N CYS A 122 17.63 9.56 2.66
CA CYS A 122 18.70 8.57 2.73
C CYS A 122 18.70 7.70 1.45
N ASP A 123 19.87 7.14 1.13
CA ASP A 123 20.06 6.26 -0.02
C ASP A 123 21.03 5.14 0.36
N SER A 124 20.76 3.92 -0.07
CA SER A 124 21.61 2.75 0.11
C SER A 124 22.13 2.16 -1.21
N SER A 125 22.03 2.90 -2.30
CA SER A 125 22.50 2.47 -3.63
C SER A 125 24.02 2.26 -3.70
N ASP A 126 24.78 2.93 -2.83
CA ASP A 126 26.24 2.79 -2.69
C ASP A 126 26.71 1.36 -2.44
N ARG A 127 25.83 0.54 -1.82
CA ARG A 127 26.07 -0.89 -1.58
C ARG A 127 24.98 -1.77 -2.19
N GLY A 128 24.40 -1.34 -3.31
CA GLY A 128 23.37 -2.12 -4.00
C GLY A 128 22.13 -2.42 -3.15
N HIS A 129 21.74 -1.50 -2.27
CA HIS A 129 20.59 -1.61 -1.37
C HIS A 129 20.63 -2.81 -0.39
N SER A 130 21.85 -3.20 0.01
CA SER A 130 22.05 -4.34 0.93
C SER A 130 21.89 -3.98 2.41
N TYR A 131 21.54 -2.74 2.74
CA TYR A 131 21.32 -2.27 4.11
C TYR A 131 20.26 -1.17 4.16
N ILE A 132 19.78 -0.89 5.38
CA ILE A 132 18.93 0.27 5.67
C ILE A 132 19.79 1.32 6.36
N PRO A 133 19.85 2.57 5.83
CA PRO A 133 20.60 3.67 6.49
C PRO A 133 20.03 4.00 7.87
N SER A 134 20.90 4.26 8.83
CA SER A 134 20.52 4.60 10.20
C SER A 134 20.19 6.08 10.40
N GLU A 135 20.67 6.93 9.50
CA GLU A 135 20.49 8.38 9.58
C GLU A 135 19.59 8.90 8.48
N LEU A 136 18.75 9.87 8.80
CA LEU A 136 17.88 10.57 7.88
C LEU A 136 18.24 12.04 7.82
N SER A 137 18.49 12.55 6.61
CA SER A 137 18.58 13.98 6.33
C SER A 137 17.20 14.48 5.91
N LEU A 138 16.45 15.12 6.82
CA LEU A 138 15.09 15.56 6.54
C LEU A 138 15.08 17.04 6.13
N SER A 139 14.35 17.36 5.05
CA SER A 139 14.13 18.74 4.61
C SER A 139 13.09 19.43 5.49
N ALA A 140 13.37 20.62 6.01
CA ALA A 140 12.39 21.38 6.78
C ALA A 140 11.10 21.69 5.97
N ALA A 141 11.20 21.79 4.65
CA ALA A 141 10.11 22.15 3.75
C ALA A 141 9.26 20.97 3.28
N SER A 142 9.63 19.73 3.61
CA SER A 142 8.91 18.55 3.10
C SER A 142 7.53 18.37 3.73
N SER A 143 6.57 18.04 2.89
CA SER A 143 5.16 17.79 3.28
C SER A 143 4.97 16.42 3.92
N TYR A 144 5.78 15.44 3.49
CA TYR A 144 5.77 14.08 4.02
C TYR A 144 7.14 13.41 3.84
N PHE A 145 7.34 12.34 4.59
CA PHE A 145 8.45 11.40 4.42
C PHE A 145 7.92 10.07 3.87
N TYR A 146 8.52 9.59 2.80
CA TYR A 146 8.16 8.33 2.15
C TYR A 146 9.25 7.27 2.33
N TYR A 147 8.83 6.03 2.61
CA TYR A 147 9.70 4.88 2.58
C TYR A 147 8.97 3.58 2.18
N CYS A 148 9.73 2.59 1.73
CA CYS A 148 9.27 1.23 1.49
C CYS A 148 9.69 0.37 2.67
N ALA A 149 8.74 -0.19 3.42
CA ALA A 149 9.02 -0.91 4.67
C ALA A 149 9.87 -2.16 4.45
N ASN A 150 9.59 -2.91 3.39
CA ASN A 150 10.36 -4.09 2.98
C ASN A 150 10.71 -4.03 1.49
N ASN A 151 11.99 -4.12 1.19
CA ASN A 151 12.52 -4.09 -0.17
C ASN A 151 12.52 -5.50 -0.77
N THR A 152 11.44 -5.87 -1.42
CA THR A 152 11.16 -7.23 -1.91
C THR A 152 12.30 -7.85 -2.74
N ILE A 153 12.97 -7.03 -3.57
CA ILE A 153 14.02 -7.51 -4.48
C ILE A 153 15.33 -7.76 -3.72
N TYR A 154 15.63 -6.90 -2.74
CA TYR A 154 16.92 -6.89 -2.04
C TYR A 154 16.90 -7.62 -0.70
N GLY A 155 15.71 -7.91 -0.16
CA GLY A 155 15.55 -8.59 1.13
C GLY A 155 15.93 -7.74 2.33
N THR A 156 15.99 -6.42 2.18
CA THR A 156 16.23 -5.49 3.30
C THR A 156 14.91 -4.93 3.81
N GLU A 157 14.79 -4.78 5.13
CA GLU A 157 13.57 -4.38 5.82
C GLU A 157 13.87 -3.37 6.93
N TRP A 158 13.03 -2.36 7.06
CA TRP A 158 13.06 -1.45 8.20
C TRP A 158 12.56 -2.16 9.46
N GLN A 159 13.40 -2.24 10.48
CA GLN A 159 13.07 -2.96 11.73
C GLN A 159 12.17 -2.14 12.66
N SER A 160 12.07 -0.83 12.43
CA SER A 160 11.21 0.08 13.18
C SER A 160 10.72 1.22 12.29
N VAL A 161 9.64 1.86 12.70
CA VAL A 161 9.17 3.09 12.06
C VAL A 161 10.24 4.18 12.26
N PRO A 162 10.72 4.83 11.19
CA PRO A 162 11.76 5.85 11.28
C PRO A 162 11.28 7.09 12.05
N ASP A 163 12.21 7.72 12.79
CA ASP A 163 11.94 8.99 13.46
C ASP A 163 11.99 10.14 12.46
N THR A 164 10.85 10.62 12.04
CA THR A 164 10.69 11.70 11.05
C THR A 164 10.53 13.08 11.67
N LYS A 165 10.79 13.23 12.99
CA LYS A 165 10.63 14.49 13.72
C LYS A 165 9.21 15.09 13.58
N GLY A 166 8.21 14.23 13.57
CA GLY A 166 6.79 14.63 13.50
C GLY A 166 6.25 14.87 12.07
N LYS A 167 7.02 14.59 11.04
CA LYS A 167 6.51 14.64 9.65
C LYS A 167 5.52 13.53 9.38
N THR A 168 4.55 13.80 8.51
CA THR A 168 3.63 12.79 7.98
C THR A 168 4.41 11.65 7.33
N ILE A 169 4.19 10.42 7.78
CA ILE A 169 4.84 9.23 7.23
C ILE A 169 3.93 8.60 6.16
N VAL A 170 4.51 8.35 5.00
CA VAL A 170 3.90 7.59 3.91
C VAL A 170 4.71 6.32 3.71
N CYS A 171 4.05 5.16 3.73
CA CYS A 171 4.73 3.88 3.70
C CYS A 171 4.16 2.93 2.65
N ASP A 172 5.04 2.37 1.81
CA ASP A 172 4.76 1.19 1.00
C ASP A 172 4.99 -0.06 1.84
N MET A 173 3.90 -0.76 2.16
CA MET A 173 3.92 -2.03 2.88
C MET A 173 3.52 -3.21 1.99
N SER A 174 3.67 -3.12 0.68
CA SER A 174 3.16 -4.15 -0.25
C SER A 174 3.65 -5.56 0.07
N SER A 175 4.87 -5.72 0.58
CA SER A 175 5.44 -7.04 0.84
C SER A 175 5.48 -7.48 2.29
N ASP A 176 5.16 -6.59 3.23
CA ASP A 176 5.19 -6.91 4.68
C ASP A 176 3.91 -6.57 5.44
N ILE A 177 2.91 -5.96 4.81
CA ILE A 177 1.60 -5.76 5.43
C ILE A 177 1.01 -7.08 5.95
N LEU A 178 0.43 -7.08 7.14
CA LEU A 178 -0.12 -8.27 7.82
C LEU A 178 0.93 -9.33 8.22
N SER A 179 2.23 -9.10 8.02
CA SER A 179 3.27 -10.04 8.44
C SER A 179 3.62 -9.91 9.93
N LYS A 180 3.42 -8.72 10.47
CA LYS A 180 3.69 -8.38 11.88
C LYS A 180 2.74 -7.27 12.35
N PRO A 181 2.56 -7.09 13.67
CA PRO A 181 1.79 -5.97 14.20
C PRO A 181 2.40 -4.62 13.80
N VAL A 182 1.53 -3.68 13.41
CA VAL A 182 1.90 -2.32 13.02
C VAL A 182 1.02 -1.34 13.80
N ASP A 183 1.63 -0.31 14.38
CA ASP A 183 0.90 0.81 14.95
C ASP A 183 0.53 1.81 13.83
N VAL A 184 -0.66 1.61 13.27
CA VAL A 184 -1.18 2.41 12.15
C VAL A 184 -1.28 3.90 12.49
N SER A 185 -1.44 4.26 13.76
CA SER A 185 -1.57 5.66 14.20
C SER A 185 -0.31 6.51 13.92
N LYS A 186 0.83 5.87 13.70
CA LYS A 186 2.11 6.56 13.36
C LYS A 186 2.20 6.99 11.90
N PHE A 187 1.29 6.57 11.06
CA PHE A 187 1.34 6.80 9.62
C PHE A 187 0.25 7.77 9.18
N GLY A 188 0.59 8.70 8.33
CA GLY A 188 -0.41 9.46 7.60
C GLY A 188 -1.03 8.64 6.48
N LEU A 189 -0.21 7.79 5.82
CA LEU A 189 -0.70 6.91 4.77
C LEU A 189 0.14 5.64 4.70
N ILE A 190 -0.54 4.49 4.68
CA ILE A 190 0.02 3.18 4.30
C ILE A 190 -0.65 2.74 3.02
N TYR A 191 0.10 2.18 2.08
CA TYR A 191 -0.49 1.47 0.95
C TYR A 191 0.19 0.14 0.70
N ALA A 192 -0.55 -0.77 0.06
CA ALA A 192 -0.06 -2.09 -0.28
C ALA A 192 -0.73 -2.64 -1.55
N GLY A 193 0.08 -3.09 -2.50
CA GLY A 193 -0.39 -3.95 -3.57
C GLY A 193 -0.72 -5.33 -3.00
N ALA A 194 -1.96 -5.79 -3.22
CA ALA A 194 -2.47 -6.98 -2.54
C ALA A 194 -1.76 -8.29 -2.89
N GLN A 195 -1.20 -8.40 -4.09
CA GLN A 195 -0.70 -9.65 -4.70
C GLN A 195 0.48 -10.29 -3.99
N LYS A 196 1.11 -9.62 -3.04
CA LYS A 196 2.26 -10.17 -2.30
C LYS A 196 1.80 -10.91 -1.04
N ASN A 197 1.38 -10.19 -0.02
CA ASN A 197 1.08 -10.81 1.29
C ASN A 197 -0.39 -10.77 1.71
N MET A 198 -1.31 -10.29 0.87
CA MET A 198 -2.68 -10.04 1.29
C MET A 198 -3.74 -10.81 0.50
N ALA A 199 -3.71 -10.76 -0.85
CA ALA A 199 -4.78 -11.22 -1.70
C ALA A 199 -4.27 -11.48 -3.13
N PRO A 200 -5.10 -11.92 -4.09
CA PRO A 200 -4.71 -11.99 -5.50
C PRO A 200 -4.39 -10.60 -6.07
N ALA A 201 -3.76 -10.59 -7.24
CA ALA A 201 -3.50 -9.36 -7.99
C ALA A 201 -4.79 -8.64 -8.40
N GLY A 202 -4.71 -7.31 -8.55
CA GLY A 202 -5.82 -6.47 -9.04
C GLY A 202 -6.33 -5.45 -8.02
N LEU A 203 -5.86 -5.51 -6.78
CA LEU A 203 -6.28 -4.62 -5.70
C LEU A 203 -5.09 -3.89 -5.08
N THR A 204 -5.30 -2.63 -4.74
CA THR A 204 -4.41 -1.85 -3.87
C THR A 204 -5.20 -1.39 -2.66
N VAL A 205 -4.67 -1.65 -1.47
CA VAL A 205 -5.23 -1.13 -0.23
C VAL A 205 -4.49 0.14 0.14
N VAL A 206 -5.25 1.18 0.52
CA VAL A 206 -4.71 2.42 1.07
C VAL A 206 -5.38 2.65 2.42
N ILE A 207 -4.57 2.87 3.46
CA ILE A 207 -5.02 3.25 4.80
C ILE A 207 -4.50 4.66 5.03
N VAL A 208 -5.40 5.63 5.17
CA VAL A 208 -5.05 7.04 5.19
C VAL A 208 -5.69 7.78 6.36
N ASP A 209 -4.92 8.64 7.02
CA ASP A 209 -5.46 9.55 8.03
C ASP A 209 -6.46 10.51 7.37
N LYS A 210 -7.69 10.55 7.89
CA LYS A 210 -8.77 11.43 7.40
C LYS A 210 -8.41 12.90 7.43
N ALA A 211 -7.49 13.31 8.31
CA ALA A 211 -7.00 14.68 8.39
C ALA A 211 -6.15 15.11 7.17
N LEU A 212 -5.74 14.16 6.33
CA LEU A 212 -5.01 14.44 5.08
C LEU A 212 -5.95 14.69 3.89
N ALA A 213 -7.24 14.46 4.01
CA ALA A 213 -8.20 14.71 2.94
C ALA A 213 -8.27 16.21 2.60
N GLY A 214 -8.52 16.52 1.32
CA GLY A 214 -8.65 17.88 0.84
C GLY A 214 -7.33 18.64 0.64
N ARG A 215 -6.21 17.94 0.59
CA ARG A 215 -4.87 18.53 0.37
C ARG A 215 -4.35 18.37 -1.06
N GLN A 216 -5.17 17.85 -1.95
CA GLN A 216 -4.81 17.59 -3.34
C GLN A 216 -4.37 18.86 -4.06
N MET A 217 -3.47 18.70 -5.03
CA MET A 217 -3.07 19.77 -5.92
C MET A 217 -4.21 20.12 -6.91
N ASP A 218 -4.23 21.36 -7.42
CA ASP A 218 -5.22 21.81 -8.42
C ASP A 218 -5.19 21.00 -9.71
N ILE A 219 -4.03 20.41 -10.04
CA ILE A 219 -3.86 19.54 -11.22
C ILE A 219 -4.37 18.11 -10.99
N CYS A 220 -4.80 17.77 -9.76
CA CYS A 220 -5.34 16.45 -9.47
C CYS A 220 -6.65 16.25 -10.24
N PRO A 221 -6.82 15.13 -10.97
CA PRO A 221 -8.07 14.86 -11.66
C PRO A 221 -9.26 14.84 -10.69
N SER A 222 -10.40 15.38 -11.14
CA SER A 222 -11.65 15.42 -10.36
C SER A 222 -12.51 14.15 -10.47
N VAL A 223 -11.93 13.04 -10.94
CA VAL A 223 -12.57 11.74 -11.20
C VAL A 223 -12.16 10.69 -10.19
#